data_33619bf2732de5ff6b7a23695ee6f483
#
_entry.id   33619bf2732de5ff6b7a23695ee6f483
#
_cell.length_a   1.000
_cell.length_b   1.000
_cell.length_c   1.000
_cell.angle_alpha   90.00
_cell.angle_beta   90.00
_cell.angle_gamma   90.00
#
_symmetry.space_group_name_H-M   'P 1'
#
loop_
_entity.id
_entity.type
_entity.pdbx_description
1 polymer ?
#
loop_
_entity_poly.entity_id
_entity_poly.type
_entity_poly.pdbx_seq_one_letter_code
_entity_poly.pdbx_strand_id
1 'polypeptide(L)'
;MGIFLRLHPGRFVIFALFPLFWLLKVSITPNDLLYSEGVRLWPSRATADHYASVIAHSQFPLFFRNSLIVATTTALFSTLFAAAAGYGFSRFQFRGKYWIVGLMLITQMFPLVMIIAPIFRLLKPLGLTNSLTGLVIVYTAFNVPFASFLMQSFFDAIPKDLEEAAMLDGANRFAAFRKIIVPLTLPGLAATVGFVFTAAWSELLFALMLNSSSAASTFPVGLLAFVSKFSVDFGQMMAAGVLALLPVCMFFVFIQRYLVQGLTAGAVKG
;
A
#
# COMPACT_ATOMS: atom_id res chain seq x y z
N MET A 1 11.75 2.62 33.39
CA MET A 1 11.17 2.97 32.09
C MET A 1 11.61 4.35 31.57
N GLY A 2 12.82 4.80 31.86
CA GLY A 2 13.30 6.16 31.59
C GLY A 2 14.58 6.29 30.72
N ILE A 3 15.11 5.19 30.16
CA ILE A 3 16.41 5.21 29.44
C ILE A 3 16.26 5.30 27.91
N PHE A 4 15.10 4.95 27.36
CA PHE A 4 14.88 4.98 25.90
C PHE A 4 14.52 6.36 25.31
N LEU A 5 14.25 7.38 26.13
CA LEU A 5 13.77 8.70 25.68
C LEU A 5 14.86 9.75 25.43
N ARG A 6 16.14 9.40 25.50
CA ARG A 6 17.28 10.29 25.16
C ARG A 6 18.05 9.88 23.91
N LEU A 7 17.48 9.10 23.02
CA LEU A 7 18.04 8.93 21.70
C LEU A 7 17.86 10.25 20.95
N HIS A 8 18.96 10.97 20.72
CA HIS A 8 18.95 12.16 19.87
C HIS A 8 18.20 11.82 18.57
N PRO A 9 17.24 12.65 18.12
CA PRO A 9 16.42 12.36 16.93
C PRO A 9 17.27 11.99 15.72
N GLY A 10 18.50 12.53 15.61
CA GLY A 10 19.45 12.16 14.56
C GLY A 10 19.90 10.70 14.56
N ARG A 11 20.08 10.08 15.73
CA ARG A 11 20.48 8.65 15.81
C ARG A 11 19.38 7.72 15.35
N PHE A 12 18.12 8.06 15.68
CA PHE A 12 16.96 7.31 15.20
C PHE A 12 16.80 7.40 13.68
N VAL A 13 16.98 8.59 13.11
CA VAL A 13 16.96 8.82 11.66
C VAL A 13 18.06 8.01 10.95
N ILE A 14 19.30 8.03 11.47
CA ILE A 14 20.39 7.24 10.90
C ILE A 14 20.08 5.75 10.94
N PHE A 15 19.57 5.25 12.07
CA PHE A 15 19.19 3.84 12.20
C PHE A 15 18.09 3.45 11.20
N ALA A 16 17.05 4.30 11.06
CA ALA A 16 15.94 4.05 10.15
C ALA A 16 16.34 4.12 8.66
N LEU A 17 17.29 4.99 8.30
CA LEU A 17 17.76 5.14 6.92
C LEU A 17 18.85 4.14 6.53
N PHE A 18 19.51 3.50 7.50
CA PHE A 18 20.63 2.59 7.23
C PHE A 18 20.26 1.44 6.29
N PRO A 19 19.10 0.73 6.44
CA PRO A 19 18.72 -0.32 5.50
C PRO A 19 18.53 0.20 4.06
N LEU A 20 17.96 1.39 3.89
CA LEU A 20 17.79 2.02 2.58
C LEU A 20 19.13 2.43 1.95
N PHE A 21 20.00 2.98 2.77
CA PHE A 21 21.38 3.27 2.36
C PHE A 21 22.10 1.99 1.92
N TRP A 22 21.98 0.90 2.69
CA TRP A 22 22.61 -0.37 2.35
C TRP A 22 22.08 -0.97 1.07
N LEU A 23 20.76 -0.90 0.86
CA LEU A 23 20.10 -1.32 -0.37
C LEU A 23 20.66 -0.54 -1.59
N LEU A 24 20.75 0.78 -1.47
CA LEU A 24 21.34 1.64 -2.49
C LEU A 24 22.81 1.31 -2.74
N LYS A 25 23.60 1.12 -1.67
CA LYS A 25 25.01 0.74 -1.77
C LYS A 25 25.20 -0.57 -2.54
N VAL A 26 24.43 -1.60 -2.21
CA VAL A 26 24.53 -2.90 -2.90
C VAL A 26 24.11 -2.78 -4.36
N SER A 27 23.07 -2.00 -4.67
CA SER A 27 22.57 -1.81 -6.05
C SER A 27 23.58 -1.16 -7.00
N ILE A 28 24.57 -0.43 -6.47
CA ILE A 28 25.64 0.21 -7.28
C ILE A 28 26.99 -0.50 -7.13
N THR A 29 27.08 -1.59 -6.36
CA THR A 29 28.32 -2.34 -6.17
C THR A 29 28.42 -3.46 -7.22
N PRO A 30 29.47 -3.53 -8.06
CA PRO A 30 29.67 -4.61 -9.00
C PRO A 30 29.66 -5.99 -8.34
N ASN A 31 29.16 -7.01 -9.03
CA ASN A 31 29.03 -8.36 -8.48
C ASN A 31 30.35 -8.99 -8.03
N ASP A 32 31.47 -8.67 -8.70
CA ASP A 32 32.83 -9.11 -8.33
C ASP A 32 33.29 -8.54 -6.97
N LEU A 33 32.79 -7.37 -6.60
CA LEU A 33 33.14 -6.69 -5.35
C LEU A 33 32.18 -6.98 -4.20
N LEU A 34 30.94 -7.42 -4.48
CA LEU A 34 29.94 -7.68 -3.43
C LEU A 34 30.43 -8.65 -2.35
N TYR A 35 31.22 -9.66 -2.74
CA TYR A 35 31.72 -10.70 -1.84
C TYR A 35 33.18 -10.52 -1.45
N SER A 36 33.98 -9.79 -2.24
CA SER A 36 35.40 -9.63 -2.04
C SER A 36 35.79 -8.46 -1.13
N GLU A 37 35.01 -7.39 -1.11
CA GLU A 37 35.32 -6.17 -0.32
C GLU A 37 34.90 -6.23 1.15
N GLY A 38 34.13 -7.25 1.55
CA GLY A 38 33.58 -7.35 2.91
C GLY A 38 32.60 -6.21 3.23
N VAL A 39 32.54 -5.83 4.51
CA VAL A 39 31.60 -4.79 4.99
C VAL A 39 32.24 -3.41 4.84
N ARG A 40 32.13 -2.82 3.65
CA ARG A 40 32.49 -1.42 3.40
C ARG A 40 31.24 -0.56 3.29
N LEU A 41 31.29 0.66 3.80
CA LEU A 41 30.17 1.60 3.70
C LEU A 41 29.96 2.11 2.27
N TRP A 42 31.06 2.25 1.49
CA TRP A 42 31.03 2.69 0.10
C TRP A 42 31.87 1.75 -0.77
N PRO A 43 31.40 1.37 -1.97
CA PRO A 43 32.15 0.48 -2.84
C PRO A 43 33.41 1.19 -3.40
N SER A 44 34.48 0.44 -3.62
CA SER A 44 35.71 0.99 -4.25
C SER A 44 35.47 1.40 -5.72
N ARG A 45 34.52 0.73 -6.39
CA ARG A 45 34.03 1.05 -7.74
C ARG A 45 32.53 0.98 -7.74
N ALA A 46 31.85 2.02 -8.22
CA ALA A 46 30.42 2.04 -8.42
C ALA A 46 30.06 1.74 -9.88
N THR A 47 28.92 1.07 -10.11
CA THR A 47 28.39 0.78 -11.44
C THR A 47 26.91 1.07 -11.51
N ALA A 48 26.39 1.38 -12.72
CA ALA A 48 24.99 1.44 -13.04
C ALA A 48 24.50 0.22 -13.85
N ASP A 49 25.36 -0.78 -14.08
CA ASP A 49 25.09 -1.93 -14.94
C ASP A 49 23.89 -2.76 -14.44
N HIS A 50 23.71 -2.85 -13.12
CA HIS A 50 22.56 -3.53 -12.54
C HIS A 50 21.24 -2.86 -12.94
N TYR A 51 21.19 -1.53 -12.91
CA TYR A 51 19.99 -0.78 -13.36
C TYR A 51 19.76 -0.92 -14.86
N ALA A 52 20.83 -0.84 -15.66
CA ALA A 52 20.75 -1.06 -17.11
C ALA A 52 20.22 -2.47 -17.41
N SER A 53 20.72 -3.50 -16.72
CA SER A 53 20.25 -4.89 -16.87
C SER A 53 18.80 -5.06 -16.47
N VAL A 54 18.39 -4.51 -15.32
CA VAL A 54 17.01 -4.58 -14.84
C VAL A 54 16.05 -3.91 -15.81
N ILE A 55 16.41 -2.76 -16.38
CA ILE A 55 15.52 -1.99 -17.26
C ILE A 55 15.50 -2.57 -18.68
N ALA A 56 16.66 -2.92 -19.24
CA ALA A 56 16.79 -3.26 -20.66
C ALA A 56 16.74 -4.77 -20.94
N HIS A 57 17.19 -5.62 -20.01
CA HIS A 57 17.37 -7.05 -20.24
C HIS A 57 16.49 -7.95 -19.38
N SER A 58 15.58 -7.39 -18.57
CA SER A 58 14.65 -8.16 -17.75
C SER A 58 13.18 -7.83 -18.06
N GLN A 59 12.28 -8.64 -17.50
CA GLN A 59 10.83 -8.37 -17.55
C GLN A 59 10.36 -7.40 -16.45
N PHE A 60 11.27 -6.86 -15.65
CA PHE A 60 10.95 -6.00 -14.54
C PHE A 60 10.11 -4.75 -14.93
N PRO A 61 10.37 -4.05 -16.05
CA PRO A 61 9.51 -2.92 -16.47
C PRO A 61 8.06 -3.32 -16.68
N LEU A 62 7.80 -4.52 -17.20
CA LEU A 62 6.44 -5.05 -17.36
C LEU A 62 5.80 -5.31 -15.98
N PHE A 63 6.52 -5.96 -15.08
CA PHE A 63 6.04 -6.25 -13.72
C PHE A 63 5.79 -4.97 -12.92
N PHE A 64 6.67 -4.00 -13.06
CA PHE A 64 6.54 -2.68 -12.44
C PHE A 64 5.27 -1.95 -12.93
N ARG A 65 5.05 -1.90 -14.26
CA ARG A 65 3.82 -1.36 -14.85
C ARG A 65 2.58 -2.06 -14.34
N ASN A 66 2.58 -3.39 -14.30
CA ASN A 66 1.46 -4.19 -13.81
C ASN A 66 1.16 -3.85 -12.34
N SER A 67 2.20 -3.75 -11.49
CA SER A 67 2.04 -3.34 -10.10
C SER A 67 1.46 -1.95 -9.95
N LEU A 68 1.88 -0.98 -10.76
CA LEU A 68 1.29 0.36 -10.76
C LEU A 68 -0.20 0.32 -11.10
N ILE A 69 -0.58 -0.43 -12.13
CA ILE A 69 -1.99 -0.59 -12.53
C ILE A 69 -2.79 -1.23 -11.40
N VAL A 70 -2.32 -2.38 -10.87
CA VAL A 70 -3.02 -3.11 -9.82
C VAL A 70 -3.13 -2.27 -8.55
N ALA A 71 -2.03 -1.71 -8.05
CA ALA A 71 -2.03 -0.96 -6.81
C ALA A 71 -2.88 0.33 -6.89
N THR A 72 -2.75 1.09 -7.99
CA THR A 72 -3.53 2.32 -8.17
C THR A 72 -5.02 2.01 -8.31
N THR A 73 -5.39 1.02 -9.13
CA THR A 73 -6.78 0.66 -9.35
C THR A 73 -7.41 0.10 -8.07
N THR A 74 -6.70 -0.76 -7.34
CA THR A 74 -7.13 -1.27 -6.04
C THR A 74 -7.32 -0.13 -5.03
N ALA A 75 -6.37 0.80 -4.94
CA ALA A 75 -6.46 1.93 -4.03
C ALA A 75 -7.67 2.81 -4.30
N LEU A 76 -7.96 3.09 -5.58
CA LEU A 76 -9.12 3.89 -5.98
C LEU A 76 -10.45 3.19 -5.64
N PHE A 77 -10.63 1.93 -6.05
CA PHE A 77 -11.86 1.20 -5.77
C PHE A 77 -12.06 0.93 -4.28
N SER A 78 -11.01 0.49 -3.58
CA SER A 78 -11.12 0.24 -2.14
C SER A 78 -11.46 1.51 -1.37
N THR A 79 -10.85 2.65 -1.71
CA THR A 79 -11.15 3.93 -1.04
C THR A 79 -12.56 4.41 -1.35
N LEU A 80 -13.03 4.24 -2.59
CA LEU A 80 -14.40 4.58 -2.98
C LEU A 80 -15.43 3.77 -2.16
N PHE A 81 -15.28 2.45 -2.11
CA PHE A 81 -16.18 1.58 -1.33
C PHE A 81 -16.03 1.85 0.18
N ALA A 82 -14.82 2.07 0.65
CA ALA A 82 -14.55 2.39 2.04
C ALA A 82 -15.14 3.73 2.47
N ALA A 83 -15.11 4.74 1.61
CA ALA A 83 -15.74 6.03 1.89
C ALA A 83 -17.27 5.88 2.00
N ALA A 84 -17.89 5.14 1.10
CA ALA A 84 -19.33 4.87 1.16
C ALA A 84 -19.72 4.08 2.43
N ALA A 85 -18.98 2.99 2.72
CA ALA A 85 -19.23 2.16 3.89
C ALA A 85 -18.94 2.90 5.20
N GLY A 86 -17.78 3.58 5.30
CA GLY A 86 -17.36 4.36 6.46
C GLY A 86 -18.34 5.50 6.78
N TYR A 87 -18.81 6.22 5.77
CA TYR A 87 -19.84 7.23 5.93
C TYR A 87 -21.14 6.59 6.44
N GLY A 88 -21.56 5.46 5.84
CA GLY A 88 -22.71 4.70 6.29
C GLY A 88 -22.60 4.28 7.76
N PHE A 89 -21.46 3.75 8.17
CA PHE A 89 -21.20 3.35 9.55
C PHE A 89 -21.12 4.55 10.51
N SER A 90 -20.62 5.68 10.07
CA SER A 90 -20.50 6.88 10.89
C SER A 90 -21.85 7.57 11.14
N ARG A 91 -22.65 7.72 10.09
CA ARG A 91 -23.86 8.59 10.09
C ARG A 91 -25.16 7.87 10.37
N PHE A 92 -25.25 6.58 10.02
CA PHE A 92 -26.50 5.84 10.14
C PHE A 92 -26.47 4.83 11.26
N GLN A 93 -27.61 4.73 11.95
CA GLN A 93 -27.91 3.63 12.88
C GLN A 93 -28.94 2.72 12.19
N PHE A 94 -28.55 1.49 11.91
CA PHE A 94 -29.42 0.50 11.27
C PHE A 94 -29.28 -0.87 11.92
N ARG A 95 -30.34 -1.67 11.82
CA ARG A 95 -30.36 -3.03 12.33
C ARG A 95 -29.31 -3.87 11.58
N GLY A 96 -28.47 -4.58 12.31
CA GLY A 96 -27.41 -5.42 11.71
C GLY A 96 -26.05 -4.73 11.53
N LYS A 97 -25.90 -3.43 11.79
CA LYS A 97 -24.62 -2.72 11.70
C LYS A 97 -23.48 -3.47 12.43
N TYR A 98 -23.72 -3.88 13.67
CA TYR A 98 -22.71 -4.60 14.45
C TYR A 98 -22.35 -5.97 13.88
N TRP A 99 -23.30 -6.65 13.24
CA TRP A 99 -23.05 -7.92 12.56
C TRP A 99 -22.18 -7.73 11.33
N ILE A 100 -22.45 -6.70 10.51
CA ILE A 100 -21.63 -6.38 9.33
C ILE A 100 -20.20 -6.00 9.76
N VAL A 101 -20.07 -5.11 10.76
CA VAL A 101 -18.75 -4.73 11.31
C VAL A 101 -18.03 -5.96 11.86
N GLY A 102 -18.73 -6.82 12.62
CA GLY A 102 -18.17 -8.06 13.15
C GLY A 102 -17.69 -9.02 12.05
N LEU A 103 -18.48 -9.21 10.99
CA LEU A 103 -18.08 -10.01 9.83
C LEU A 103 -16.84 -9.45 9.14
N MET A 104 -16.78 -8.12 8.94
CA MET A 104 -15.60 -7.47 8.36
C MET A 104 -14.36 -7.67 9.21
N LEU A 105 -14.47 -7.61 10.54
CA LEU A 105 -13.35 -7.89 11.44
C LEU A 105 -12.91 -9.36 11.38
N ILE A 106 -13.87 -10.30 11.35
CA ILE A 106 -13.57 -11.73 11.22
C ILE A 106 -12.78 -12.02 9.94
N THR A 107 -13.13 -11.39 8.81
CA THR A 107 -12.38 -11.59 7.55
C THR A 107 -10.91 -11.19 7.66
N GLN A 108 -10.57 -10.21 8.50
CA GLN A 108 -9.20 -9.77 8.73
C GLN A 108 -8.39 -10.70 9.65
N MET A 109 -9.04 -11.61 10.37
CA MET A 109 -8.38 -12.57 11.26
C MET A 109 -7.97 -13.87 10.55
N PHE A 110 -8.49 -14.12 9.36
CA PHE A 110 -8.14 -15.32 8.62
C PHE A 110 -6.72 -15.23 8.05
N PRO A 111 -5.89 -16.28 8.22
CA PRO A 111 -4.60 -16.36 7.56
C PRO A 111 -4.75 -16.35 6.04
N LEU A 112 -4.13 -15.39 5.35
CA LEU A 112 -4.23 -15.23 3.89
C LEU A 112 -3.91 -16.52 3.13
N VAL A 113 -2.90 -17.25 3.58
CA VAL A 113 -2.46 -18.51 2.94
C VAL A 113 -3.59 -19.54 2.86
N MET A 114 -4.46 -19.61 3.87
CA MET A 114 -5.58 -20.58 3.88
C MET A 114 -6.69 -20.23 2.89
N ILE A 115 -6.80 -18.98 2.50
CA ILE A 115 -7.88 -18.47 1.65
C ILE A 115 -7.49 -18.52 0.16
N ILE A 116 -6.21 -18.65 -0.16
CA ILE A 116 -5.72 -18.63 -1.55
C ILE A 116 -6.39 -19.72 -2.40
N ALA A 117 -6.42 -20.97 -1.92
CA ALA A 117 -6.97 -22.08 -2.69
C ALA A 117 -8.49 -21.95 -2.96
N PRO A 118 -9.34 -21.58 -1.98
CA PRO A 118 -10.74 -21.24 -2.24
C PRO A 118 -10.90 -20.10 -3.25
N ILE A 119 -10.12 -19.01 -3.13
CA ILE A 119 -10.20 -17.88 -4.05
C ILE A 119 -9.81 -18.29 -5.47
N PHE A 120 -8.74 -19.08 -5.63
CA PHE A 120 -8.34 -19.60 -6.93
C PHE A 120 -9.48 -20.40 -7.58
N ARG A 121 -10.16 -21.27 -6.80
CA ARG A 121 -11.31 -22.06 -7.28
C ARG A 121 -12.50 -21.19 -7.70
N LEU A 122 -12.73 -20.06 -7.03
CA LEU A 122 -13.79 -19.10 -7.38
C LEU A 122 -13.45 -18.31 -8.64
N LEU A 123 -12.20 -17.88 -8.79
CA LEU A 123 -11.77 -17.05 -9.92
C LEU A 123 -11.57 -17.84 -11.21
N LYS A 124 -11.18 -19.11 -11.12
CA LYS A 124 -10.85 -19.96 -12.28
C LYS A 124 -12.00 -20.07 -13.29
N PRO A 125 -13.24 -20.46 -12.91
CA PRO A 125 -14.36 -20.56 -13.85
C PRO A 125 -14.80 -19.21 -14.42
N LEU A 126 -14.45 -18.09 -13.76
CA LEU A 126 -14.73 -16.74 -14.22
C LEU A 126 -13.65 -16.21 -15.20
N GLY A 127 -12.59 -17.00 -15.48
CA GLY A 127 -11.48 -16.53 -16.30
C GLY A 127 -10.64 -15.42 -15.66
N LEU A 128 -10.72 -15.26 -14.32
CA LEU A 128 -10.06 -14.18 -13.57
C LEU A 128 -8.72 -14.61 -12.93
N THR A 129 -8.34 -15.88 -13.04
CA THR A 129 -6.98 -16.31 -12.74
C THR A 129 -6.03 -15.85 -13.84
N ASN A 130 -4.76 -15.67 -13.50
CA ASN A 130 -3.72 -15.20 -14.40
C ASN A 130 -4.08 -13.87 -15.08
N SER A 131 -4.66 -12.94 -14.33
CA SER A 131 -5.09 -11.64 -14.82
C SER A 131 -4.89 -10.53 -13.78
N LEU A 132 -4.59 -9.31 -14.23
CA LEU A 132 -4.49 -8.14 -13.36
C LEU A 132 -5.86 -7.78 -12.76
N THR A 133 -6.94 -7.98 -13.51
CA THR A 133 -8.31 -7.74 -13.04
C THR A 133 -8.66 -8.65 -11.85
N GLY A 134 -8.28 -9.92 -11.92
CA GLY A 134 -8.47 -10.84 -10.79
C GLY A 134 -7.74 -10.38 -9.54
N LEU A 135 -6.48 -9.91 -9.66
CA LEU A 135 -5.74 -9.34 -8.54
C LEU A 135 -6.42 -8.09 -7.98
N VAL A 136 -6.87 -7.17 -8.83
CA VAL A 136 -7.57 -5.96 -8.39
C VAL A 136 -8.83 -6.30 -7.60
N ILE A 137 -9.63 -7.27 -8.06
CA ILE A 137 -10.84 -7.71 -7.35
C ILE A 137 -10.50 -8.28 -5.98
N VAL A 138 -9.53 -9.19 -5.91
CA VAL A 138 -9.11 -9.83 -4.66
C VAL A 138 -8.53 -8.79 -3.69
N TYR A 139 -7.60 -7.96 -4.15
CA TYR A 139 -7.00 -6.93 -3.30
C TYR A 139 -8.02 -5.90 -2.81
N THR A 140 -8.98 -5.51 -3.66
CA THR A 140 -10.06 -4.62 -3.25
C THR A 140 -10.89 -5.27 -2.14
N ALA A 141 -11.31 -6.53 -2.32
CA ALA A 141 -12.11 -7.24 -1.33
C ALA A 141 -11.42 -7.34 0.05
N PHE A 142 -10.10 -7.57 0.07
CA PHE A 142 -9.34 -7.67 1.32
C PHE A 142 -9.02 -6.33 1.97
N ASN A 143 -8.88 -5.25 1.17
CA ASN A 143 -8.56 -3.94 1.71
C ASN A 143 -9.80 -3.15 2.16
N VAL A 144 -10.97 -3.37 1.56
CA VAL A 144 -12.21 -2.63 1.88
C VAL A 144 -12.57 -2.67 3.38
N PRO A 145 -12.52 -3.81 4.10
CA PRO A 145 -12.86 -3.81 5.52
C PRO A 145 -12.02 -2.84 6.35
N PHE A 146 -10.69 -2.94 6.29
CA PHE A 146 -9.79 -2.05 7.03
C PHE A 146 -9.95 -0.59 6.59
N ALA A 147 -9.99 -0.34 5.29
CA ALA A 147 -10.18 0.99 4.73
C ALA A 147 -11.50 1.62 5.20
N SER A 148 -12.57 0.82 5.35
CA SER A 148 -13.88 1.29 5.84
C SER A 148 -13.81 1.74 7.30
N PHE A 149 -13.10 1.02 8.15
CA PHE A 149 -12.90 1.45 9.55
C PHE A 149 -12.04 2.71 9.63
N LEU A 150 -11.01 2.81 8.80
CA LEU A 150 -10.19 3.99 8.72
C LEU A 150 -11.04 5.21 8.28
N MET A 151 -11.82 5.07 7.21
CA MET A 151 -12.73 6.13 6.75
C MET A 151 -13.81 6.48 7.76
N GLN A 152 -14.39 5.49 8.44
CA GLN A 152 -15.34 5.73 9.52
C GLN A 152 -14.74 6.64 10.60
N SER A 153 -13.50 6.37 11.05
CA SER A 153 -12.83 7.19 12.07
C SER A 153 -12.67 8.64 11.63
N PHE A 154 -12.37 8.88 10.35
CA PHE A 154 -12.31 10.24 9.80
C PHE A 154 -13.67 10.92 9.75
N PHE A 155 -14.73 10.20 9.36
CA PHE A 155 -16.09 10.76 9.36
C PHE A 155 -16.59 11.02 10.77
N ASP A 156 -16.28 10.16 11.75
CA ASP A 156 -16.68 10.34 13.14
C ASP A 156 -16.04 11.57 13.79
N ALA A 157 -14.86 12.01 13.30
CA ALA A 157 -14.21 13.21 13.75
C ALA A 157 -14.89 14.52 13.28
N ILE A 158 -15.77 14.46 12.27
CA ILE A 158 -16.48 15.62 11.75
C ILE A 158 -17.83 15.77 12.46
N PRO A 159 -18.13 16.94 13.09
CA PRO A 159 -19.40 17.19 13.74
C PRO A 159 -20.59 16.99 12.79
N LYS A 160 -21.65 16.33 13.28
CA LYS A 160 -22.87 16.11 12.49
C LYS A 160 -23.63 17.39 12.20
N ASP A 161 -23.50 18.37 13.07
CA ASP A 161 -24.15 19.68 12.98
C ASP A 161 -23.87 20.38 11.65
N LEU A 162 -22.68 20.14 11.04
CA LEU A 162 -22.35 20.70 9.73
C LEU A 162 -23.24 20.15 8.60
N GLU A 163 -23.60 18.88 8.67
CA GLU A 163 -24.53 18.28 7.72
C GLU A 163 -25.97 18.74 7.96
N GLU A 164 -26.35 18.83 9.24
CA GLU A 164 -27.68 19.29 9.66
C GLU A 164 -27.90 20.75 9.25
N ALA A 165 -26.92 21.64 9.48
CA ALA A 165 -26.98 23.03 9.04
C ALA A 165 -27.16 23.15 7.50
N ALA A 166 -26.38 22.37 6.73
CA ALA A 166 -26.53 22.36 5.27
C ALA A 166 -27.92 21.87 4.82
N MET A 167 -28.51 20.91 5.51
CA MET A 167 -29.86 20.44 5.21
C MET A 167 -30.91 21.47 5.56
N LEU A 168 -30.71 22.26 6.62
CA LEU A 168 -31.58 23.41 6.95
C LEU A 168 -31.50 24.50 5.90
N ASP A 169 -30.32 24.69 5.26
CA ASP A 169 -30.11 25.62 4.13
C ASP A 169 -30.65 25.08 2.79
N GLY A 170 -31.40 23.94 2.82
CA GLY A 170 -32.06 23.35 1.64
C GLY A 170 -31.21 22.36 0.85
N ALA A 171 -29.99 22.01 1.28
CA ALA A 171 -29.23 20.96 0.65
C ALA A 171 -29.85 19.58 0.95
N ASN A 172 -29.92 18.67 -0.06
CA ASN A 172 -30.18 17.28 0.23
C ASN A 172 -28.92 16.61 0.82
N ARG A 173 -29.09 15.45 1.43
CA ARG A 173 -28.00 14.70 2.11
C ARG A 173 -26.81 14.40 1.20
N PHE A 174 -27.06 14.07 -0.07
CA PHE A 174 -25.98 13.82 -1.03
C PHE A 174 -25.19 15.11 -1.36
N ALA A 175 -25.86 16.26 -1.45
CA ALA A 175 -25.22 17.54 -1.65
C ALA A 175 -24.36 17.93 -0.42
N ALA A 176 -24.90 17.75 0.80
CA ALA A 176 -24.14 17.97 2.04
C ALA A 176 -22.90 17.06 2.10
N PHE A 177 -23.07 15.76 1.82
CA PHE A 177 -21.94 14.82 1.74
C PHE A 177 -20.88 15.30 0.75
N ARG A 178 -21.26 15.56 -0.50
CA ARG A 178 -20.31 15.91 -1.57
C ARG A 178 -19.62 17.26 -1.37
N LYS A 179 -20.39 18.28 -0.92
CA LYS A 179 -19.91 19.67 -0.87
C LYS A 179 -19.24 20.04 0.45
N ILE A 180 -19.56 19.34 1.54
CA ILE A 180 -19.06 19.67 2.89
C ILE A 180 -18.22 18.53 3.43
N ILE A 181 -18.77 17.32 3.52
CA ILE A 181 -18.10 16.22 4.20
C ILE A 181 -16.90 15.69 3.42
N VAL A 182 -17.05 15.45 2.11
CA VAL A 182 -15.92 14.95 1.27
C VAL A 182 -14.73 15.91 1.30
N PRO A 183 -14.87 17.23 1.11
CA PRO A 183 -13.75 18.14 1.24
C PRO A 183 -13.07 18.13 2.62
N LEU A 184 -13.85 18.04 3.70
CA LEU A 184 -13.32 17.97 5.07
C LEU A 184 -12.61 16.66 5.36
N THR A 185 -12.99 15.56 4.67
CA THR A 185 -12.36 14.24 4.81
C THR A 185 -11.21 14.00 3.82
N LEU A 186 -10.81 14.97 3.00
CA LEU A 186 -9.68 14.83 2.07
C LEU A 186 -8.42 14.25 2.72
N PRO A 187 -8.01 14.66 3.94
CA PRO A 187 -6.90 14.03 4.64
C PRO A 187 -7.11 12.53 4.86
N GLY A 188 -8.30 12.13 5.27
CA GLY A 188 -8.68 10.73 5.48
C GLY A 188 -8.70 9.91 4.18
N LEU A 189 -9.26 10.50 3.12
CA LEU A 189 -9.25 9.88 1.79
C LEU A 189 -7.82 9.67 1.29
N ALA A 190 -6.96 10.68 1.39
CA ALA A 190 -5.55 10.59 1.00
C ALA A 190 -4.80 9.52 1.81
N ALA A 191 -5.01 9.48 3.14
CA ALA A 191 -4.42 8.46 4.01
C ALA A 191 -4.87 7.04 3.60
N THR A 192 -6.17 6.87 3.33
CA THR A 192 -6.75 5.58 2.94
C THR A 192 -6.21 5.11 1.59
N VAL A 193 -6.15 6.00 0.59
CA VAL A 193 -5.54 5.70 -0.72
C VAL A 193 -4.09 5.28 -0.54
N GLY A 194 -3.31 6.01 0.27
CA GLY A 194 -1.90 5.68 0.54
C GLY A 194 -1.70 4.34 1.20
N PHE A 195 -2.51 4.05 2.20
CA PHE A 195 -2.47 2.77 2.89
C PHE A 195 -2.76 1.61 1.94
N VAL A 196 -3.89 1.68 1.21
CA VAL A 196 -4.30 0.62 0.29
C VAL A 196 -3.31 0.48 -0.88
N PHE A 197 -2.81 1.60 -1.43
CA PHE A 197 -1.78 1.56 -2.47
C PHE A 197 -0.55 0.79 -1.99
N THR A 198 -0.04 1.12 -0.80
CA THR A 198 1.16 0.47 -0.25
C THR A 198 0.92 -1.01 0.02
N ALA A 199 -0.25 -1.37 0.57
CA ALA A 199 -0.64 -2.76 0.81
C ALA A 199 -0.71 -3.57 -0.50
N ALA A 200 -1.37 -3.03 -1.53
CA ALA A 200 -1.49 -3.69 -2.83
C ALA A 200 -0.16 -3.71 -3.61
N TRP A 201 0.68 -2.67 -3.45
CA TRP A 201 1.99 -2.58 -4.06
C TRP A 201 2.95 -3.65 -3.57
N SER A 202 2.94 -3.95 -2.27
CA SER A 202 3.84 -4.92 -1.63
C SER A 202 3.28 -6.34 -1.56
N GLU A 203 2.06 -6.58 -2.08
CA GLU A 203 1.43 -7.88 -1.99
C GLU A 203 2.11 -8.89 -2.92
N LEU A 204 2.52 -10.01 -2.35
CA LEU A 204 3.25 -11.07 -3.02
C LEU A 204 2.43 -12.36 -3.15
N LEU A 205 1.70 -12.75 -2.11
CA LEU A 205 1.15 -14.11 -1.99
C LEU A 205 0.06 -14.40 -3.01
N PHE A 206 -0.93 -13.52 -3.12
CA PHE A 206 -1.98 -13.67 -4.13
C PHE A 206 -1.43 -13.52 -5.55
N ALA A 207 -0.50 -12.56 -5.77
CA ALA A 207 0.11 -12.39 -7.07
C ALA A 207 0.86 -13.64 -7.53
N LEU A 208 1.63 -14.28 -6.63
CA LEU A 208 2.39 -15.49 -6.92
C LEU A 208 1.49 -16.70 -7.15
N MET A 209 0.39 -16.82 -6.40
CA MET A 209 -0.48 -17.99 -6.41
C MET A 209 -1.61 -17.93 -7.45
N LEU A 210 -2.08 -16.74 -7.79
CA LEU A 210 -3.17 -16.58 -8.76
C LEU A 210 -2.66 -16.39 -10.19
N ASN A 211 -1.45 -15.87 -10.36
CA ASN A 211 -0.88 -15.55 -11.66
C ASN A 211 0.37 -16.39 -11.94
N SER A 212 0.41 -17.02 -13.12
CA SER A 212 1.49 -17.90 -13.53
C SER A 212 2.28 -17.40 -14.74
N SER A 213 1.76 -16.39 -15.45
CA SER A 213 2.44 -15.82 -16.62
C SER A 213 3.13 -14.49 -16.29
N SER A 214 4.21 -14.21 -17.00
CA SER A 214 4.90 -12.91 -16.91
C SER A 214 3.98 -11.75 -17.25
N ALA A 215 3.03 -11.93 -18.18
CA ALA A 215 2.10 -10.89 -18.58
C ALA A 215 1.21 -10.38 -17.43
N ALA A 216 0.92 -11.23 -16.44
CA ALA A 216 0.09 -10.90 -15.29
C ALA A 216 0.89 -10.80 -13.97
N SER A 217 2.20 -10.97 -14.00
CA SER A 217 3.05 -10.88 -12.81
C SER A 217 3.23 -9.43 -12.35
N THR A 218 3.36 -9.25 -11.04
CA THR A 218 3.66 -7.97 -10.37
C THR A 218 5.14 -7.89 -9.96
N PHE A 219 5.63 -6.71 -9.58
CA PHE A 219 7.05 -6.54 -9.24
C PHE A 219 7.51 -7.38 -8.05
N PRO A 220 6.72 -7.60 -6.96
CA PRO A 220 7.17 -8.48 -5.88
C PRO A 220 7.44 -9.90 -6.35
N VAL A 221 6.61 -10.43 -7.26
CA VAL A 221 6.86 -11.72 -7.92
C VAL A 221 8.11 -11.63 -8.82
N GLY A 222 8.27 -10.52 -9.54
CA GLY A 222 9.43 -10.27 -10.40
C GLY A 222 10.76 -10.24 -9.66
N LEU A 223 10.79 -9.83 -8.39
CA LEU A 223 12.02 -9.89 -7.57
C LEU A 223 12.51 -11.33 -7.36
N LEU A 224 11.61 -12.30 -7.33
CA LEU A 224 11.98 -13.71 -7.21
C LEU A 224 12.73 -14.23 -8.44
N ALA A 225 12.63 -13.57 -9.60
CA ALA A 225 13.37 -13.95 -10.79
C ALA A 225 14.89 -13.77 -10.65
N PHE A 226 15.33 -12.91 -9.73
CA PHE A 226 16.76 -12.72 -9.40
C PHE A 226 17.30 -13.78 -8.44
N VAL A 227 16.43 -14.67 -7.93
CA VAL A 227 16.80 -15.79 -7.07
C VAL A 227 16.76 -17.07 -7.89
N SER A 228 17.91 -17.63 -8.20
CA SER A 228 18.03 -18.94 -8.87
C SER A 228 18.23 -20.06 -7.86
N LYS A 229 18.20 -21.31 -8.33
CA LYS A 229 18.42 -22.49 -7.49
C LYS A 229 19.80 -22.50 -6.81
N PHE A 230 20.81 -21.86 -7.41
CA PHE A 230 22.21 -21.94 -6.98
C PHE A 230 22.84 -20.60 -6.65
N SER A 231 22.19 -19.49 -6.98
CA SER A 231 22.73 -18.16 -6.77
C SER A 231 21.63 -17.11 -6.64
N VAL A 232 21.95 -15.99 -6.00
CA VAL A 232 21.10 -14.79 -5.94
C VAL A 232 21.89 -13.66 -6.56
N ASP A 233 21.32 -13.00 -7.56
CA ASP A 233 21.88 -11.76 -8.10
C ASP A 233 21.46 -10.57 -7.21
N PHE A 234 22.23 -10.37 -6.14
CA PHE A 234 21.95 -9.30 -5.18
C PHE A 234 22.05 -7.92 -5.81
N GLY A 235 22.94 -7.69 -6.76
CA GLY A 235 23.11 -6.40 -7.42
C GLY A 235 21.85 -6.00 -8.18
N GLN A 236 21.35 -6.87 -9.05
CA GLN A 236 20.12 -6.61 -9.81
C GLN A 236 18.88 -6.59 -8.91
N MET A 237 18.79 -7.51 -7.93
CA MET A 237 17.66 -7.55 -7.00
C MET A 237 17.56 -6.25 -6.19
N MET A 238 18.68 -5.72 -5.70
CA MET A 238 18.68 -4.45 -4.94
C MET A 238 18.43 -3.24 -5.86
N ALA A 239 18.94 -3.24 -7.10
CA ALA A 239 18.62 -2.21 -8.08
C ALA A 239 17.11 -2.18 -8.40
N ALA A 240 16.51 -3.35 -8.62
CA ALA A 240 15.06 -3.48 -8.80
C ALA A 240 14.30 -3.01 -7.54
N GLY A 241 14.79 -3.34 -6.34
CA GLY A 241 14.25 -2.87 -5.07
C GLY A 241 14.30 -1.35 -4.92
N VAL A 242 15.40 -0.70 -5.30
CA VAL A 242 15.51 0.78 -5.31
C VAL A 242 14.47 1.39 -6.25
N LEU A 243 14.33 0.85 -7.47
CA LEU A 243 13.32 1.32 -8.41
C LEU A 243 11.90 1.14 -7.85
N ALA A 244 11.65 0.03 -7.16
CA ALA A 244 10.36 -0.26 -6.54
C ALA A 244 10.01 0.65 -5.35
N LEU A 245 10.99 1.27 -4.70
CA LEU A 245 10.75 2.27 -3.65
C LEU A 245 10.22 3.60 -4.21
N LEU A 246 10.58 3.96 -5.45
CA LEU A 246 10.25 5.27 -6.02
C LEU A 246 8.75 5.60 -5.99
N PRO A 247 7.82 4.73 -6.44
CA PRO A 247 6.40 5.03 -6.39
C PRO A 247 5.88 5.23 -4.97
N VAL A 248 6.33 4.42 -4.02
CA VAL A 248 5.92 4.51 -2.62
C VAL A 248 6.41 5.81 -2.00
N CYS A 249 7.69 6.16 -2.22
CA CYS A 249 8.25 7.42 -1.75
C CYS A 249 7.55 8.64 -2.37
N MET A 250 7.33 8.65 -3.69
CA MET A 250 6.59 9.70 -4.37
C MET A 250 5.18 9.84 -3.78
N PHE A 251 4.47 8.72 -3.62
CA PHE A 251 3.13 8.70 -3.06
C PHE A 251 3.12 9.27 -1.63
N PHE A 252 4.09 8.87 -0.80
CA PHE A 252 4.22 9.36 0.57
C PHE A 252 4.49 10.86 0.62
N VAL A 253 5.36 11.40 -0.24
CA VAL A 253 5.63 12.85 -0.34
C VAL A 253 4.35 13.65 -0.65
N PHE A 254 3.45 13.11 -1.50
CA PHE A 254 2.18 13.78 -1.78
C PHE A 254 1.18 13.69 -0.62
N ILE A 255 1.15 12.57 0.10
CA ILE A 255 0.15 12.30 1.14
C ILE A 255 0.54 12.89 2.50
N GLN A 256 1.83 12.98 2.82
CA GLN A 256 2.31 13.43 4.14
C GLN A 256 1.68 14.75 4.61
N ARG A 257 1.46 15.70 3.69
CA ARG A 257 0.80 16.98 4.02
C ARG A 257 -0.61 16.82 4.57
N TYR A 258 -1.35 15.82 4.07
CA TYR A 258 -2.72 15.53 4.52
C TYR A 258 -2.71 14.73 5.83
N LEU A 259 -1.73 13.83 6.03
CA LEU A 259 -1.57 13.09 7.28
C LEU A 259 -1.26 14.01 8.46
N VAL A 260 -0.35 14.98 8.27
CA VAL A 260 0.01 15.94 9.31
C VAL A 260 -1.19 16.80 9.71
N GLN A 261 -1.99 17.27 8.74
CA GLN A 261 -3.20 18.05 9.01
C GLN A 261 -4.24 17.24 9.80
N GLY A 262 -4.44 15.97 9.47
CA GLY A 262 -5.38 15.10 10.17
C GLY A 262 -4.97 14.79 11.63
N LEU A 263 -3.68 14.58 11.87
CA LEU A 263 -3.15 14.32 13.21
C LEU A 263 -3.20 15.56 14.11
N THR A 264 -2.92 16.74 13.58
CA THR A 264 -2.94 17.99 14.34
C THR A 264 -4.37 18.43 14.68
N ALA A 265 -5.35 18.21 13.82
CA ALA A 265 -6.76 18.48 14.11
C ALA A 265 -7.32 17.62 15.26
N GLY A 266 -6.79 16.39 15.45
CA GLY A 266 -7.14 15.52 16.57
C GLY A 266 -6.46 15.86 17.91
N ALA A 267 -5.28 16.48 17.85
CA ALA A 267 -4.48 16.79 19.03
C ALA A 267 -4.91 18.07 19.78
N VAL A 268 -5.71 18.93 19.16
CA VAL A 268 -6.19 20.21 19.76
C VAL A 268 -7.46 20.05 20.59
N LYS A 269 -7.97 18.81 20.76
CA LYS A 269 -9.12 18.50 21.65
C LYS A 269 -8.68 18.10 23.07
N GLY A 270 -7.55 18.62 23.57
CA GLY A 270 -7.11 18.50 24.96
C GLY A 270 -7.11 19.85 25.65
#